data_c042683dc1a2a97a67d6310d56b98b02
#
_entry.id   c042683dc1a2a97a67d6310d56b98b02
#
_cell.length_a   1.000
_cell.length_b   1.000
_cell.length_c   1.000
_cell.angle_alpha   90.00
_cell.angle_beta   90.00
_cell.angle_gamma   90.00
#
_symmetry.space_group_name_H-M   'P 1'
#
loop_
_entity.id
_entity.type
_entity.pdbx_description
1 polymer ?
#
loop_
_entity_poly.entity_id
_entity_poly.type
_entity_poly.pdbx_seq_one_letter_code
_entity_poly.pdbx_strand_id
1 'polypeptide(L)'
;MISSVDHIIIAVKNLDQAISDYEKILGIAPCWKGKHNELGTENALFNCENTYLELLSPCDAGPGTEFVNSLLAVKGDHLAGIALGTKNIEEVKEVLNKDGYEVEISSGEATSERDGKIRRWKNIFLPSSLSRELFIFIIKHTVGSLPKNENQDASKVKKLDHVVINTQDADNFISIYRDIYKIRLALDKTIEHWKRRMLFFRANATTIEVIEEKDKKESADELWGLAWEVDSIEDARKRLVSNNVEVTPIKEGLKKGTLVATIKSHTCNVPTLLIEHLK
;
A
#
# COMPACT_ATOMS: atom_id res chain seq x y z
N MET A 1 13.78 5.25 12.89
CA MET A 1 13.87 5.19 11.41
C MET A 1 12.49 5.18 10.75
N ILE A 2 11.98 4.04 10.30
CA ILE A 2 10.64 3.98 9.70
C ILE A 2 9.57 4.07 10.78
N SER A 3 8.56 4.92 10.57
CA SER A 3 7.51 5.20 11.56
C SER A 3 6.13 4.69 11.14
N SER A 4 5.88 4.53 9.83
CA SER A 4 4.57 4.15 9.30
C SER A 4 4.68 3.53 7.91
N VAL A 5 3.62 2.87 7.46
CA VAL A 5 3.30 2.78 6.03
C VAL A 5 2.63 4.10 5.69
N ASP A 6 3.29 4.92 4.87
CA ASP A 6 2.78 6.23 4.45
C ASP A 6 1.64 6.06 3.45
N HIS A 7 1.90 5.31 2.38
CA HIS A 7 0.87 4.97 1.39
C HIS A 7 1.17 3.68 0.63
N ILE A 8 0.11 3.18 -0.02
CA ILE A 8 0.12 2.03 -0.92
C ILE A 8 -0.12 2.55 -2.32
N ILE A 9 0.61 2.01 -3.30
CA ILE A 9 0.55 2.42 -4.70
C ILE A 9 -0.02 1.28 -5.54
N ILE A 10 -1.07 1.57 -6.29
CA ILE A 10 -1.61 0.70 -7.34
C ILE A 10 -1.33 1.35 -8.68
N ALA A 11 -0.55 0.68 -9.53
CA ALA A 11 -0.35 1.12 -10.91
C ALA A 11 -1.57 0.75 -11.76
N VAL A 12 -2.10 1.72 -12.49
CA VAL A 12 -3.31 1.56 -13.31
C VAL A 12 -3.13 2.16 -14.70
N LYS A 13 -3.75 1.54 -15.70
CA LYS A 13 -3.74 2.02 -17.10
C LYS A 13 -4.70 3.18 -17.32
N ASN A 14 -5.84 3.17 -16.62
CA ASN A 14 -6.91 4.17 -16.75
C ASN A 14 -7.27 4.70 -15.37
N LEU A 15 -6.81 5.92 -15.08
CA LEU A 15 -7.00 6.53 -13.77
C LEU A 15 -8.49 6.77 -13.44
N ASP A 16 -9.28 7.27 -14.39
CA ASP A 16 -10.69 7.60 -14.13
C ASP A 16 -11.53 6.34 -13.87
N GLN A 17 -11.28 5.24 -14.58
CA GLN A 17 -11.93 3.96 -14.31
C GLN A 17 -11.53 3.43 -12.93
N ALA A 18 -10.24 3.47 -12.60
CA ALA A 18 -9.74 3.02 -11.30
C ALA A 18 -10.29 3.88 -10.14
N ILE A 19 -10.44 5.20 -10.34
CA ILE A 19 -11.11 6.08 -9.37
C ILE A 19 -12.53 5.60 -9.13
N SER A 20 -13.34 5.42 -10.20
CA SER A 20 -14.72 4.95 -10.08
C SER A 20 -14.84 3.61 -9.36
N ASP A 21 -13.89 2.69 -9.61
CA ASP A 21 -13.88 1.38 -8.98
C ASP A 21 -13.50 1.46 -7.49
N TYR A 22 -12.47 2.25 -7.15
CA TYR A 22 -12.04 2.41 -5.75
C TYR A 22 -12.97 3.28 -4.92
N GLU A 23 -13.73 4.21 -5.51
CA GLU A 23 -14.85 4.87 -4.82
C GLU A 23 -15.90 3.88 -4.35
N LYS A 24 -16.24 2.87 -5.17
CA LYS A 24 -17.15 1.78 -4.79
C LYS A 24 -16.54 0.92 -3.68
N ILE A 25 -15.26 0.52 -3.82
CA ILE A 25 -14.59 -0.34 -2.85
C ILE A 25 -14.45 0.36 -1.51
N LEU A 26 -13.90 1.56 -1.49
CA LEU A 26 -13.57 2.25 -0.25
C LEU A 26 -14.77 2.96 0.39
N GLY A 27 -15.81 3.29 -0.40
CA GLY A 27 -16.96 4.07 0.06
C GLY A 27 -16.63 5.52 0.37
N ILE A 28 -15.54 6.03 -0.21
CA ILE A 28 -15.07 7.41 -0.08
C ILE A 28 -14.60 7.93 -1.44
N ALA A 29 -14.75 9.23 -1.68
CA ALA A 29 -14.17 9.87 -2.85
C ALA A 29 -12.68 10.17 -2.68
N PRO A 30 -11.91 10.29 -3.78
CA PRO A 30 -10.53 10.74 -3.69
C PRO A 30 -10.47 12.16 -3.13
N CYS A 31 -9.53 12.37 -2.22
CA CYS A 31 -9.31 13.69 -1.62
C CYS A 31 -8.32 14.55 -2.44
N TRP A 32 -7.67 13.95 -3.42
CA TRP A 32 -6.69 14.57 -4.30
C TRP A 32 -6.72 13.91 -5.68
N LYS A 33 -6.64 14.70 -6.73
CA LYS A 33 -6.25 14.31 -8.08
C LYS A 33 -5.19 15.31 -8.55
N GLY A 34 -4.08 14.84 -9.09
CA GLY A 34 -2.98 15.71 -9.44
C GLY A 34 -1.98 15.07 -10.39
N LYS A 35 -1.00 15.88 -10.80
CA LYS A 35 0.05 15.51 -11.74
C LYS A 35 1.43 15.69 -11.15
N HIS A 36 2.32 14.79 -11.53
CA HIS A 36 3.77 14.89 -11.35
C HIS A 36 4.36 15.35 -12.69
N ASN A 37 4.33 16.67 -12.95
CA ASN A 37 4.63 17.23 -14.28
C ASN A 37 6.00 16.81 -14.82
N GLU A 38 7.02 16.76 -13.95
CA GLU A 38 8.38 16.35 -14.36
C GLU A 38 8.50 14.83 -14.63
N LEU A 39 7.61 14.03 -14.04
CA LEU A 39 7.62 12.58 -14.19
C LEU A 39 6.69 12.08 -15.30
N GLY A 40 5.75 12.90 -15.76
CA GLY A 40 4.74 12.53 -16.76
C GLY A 40 3.63 11.62 -16.21
N THR A 41 3.43 11.55 -14.90
CA THR A 41 2.41 10.71 -14.26
C THR A 41 1.31 11.53 -13.61
N GLU A 42 0.13 10.94 -13.50
CA GLU A 42 -1.00 11.48 -12.74
C GLU A 42 -1.43 10.52 -11.64
N ASN A 43 -2.09 11.04 -10.62
CA ASN A 43 -2.55 10.23 -9.50
C ASN A 43 -3.89 10.68 -8.91
N ALA A 44 -4.53 9.75 -8.20
CA ALA A 44 -5.64 10.02 -7.29
C ALA A 44 -5.35 9.40 -5.92
N LEU A 45 -5.65 10.16 -4.85
CA LEU A 45 -5.34 9.76 -3.49
C LEU A 45 -6.62 9.61 -2.66
N PHE A 46 -6.76 8.46 -2.00
CA PHE A 46 -7.86 8.16 -1.07
C PHE A 46 -7.31 8.11 0.35
N ASN A 47 -7.65 9.11 1.15
CA ASN A 47 -7.11 9.24 2.50
C ASN A 47 -7.92 8.41 3.51
N CYS A 48 -7.28 7.44 4.15
CA CYS A 48 -7.78 6.63 5.25
C CYS A 48 -7.20 7.13 6.59
N GLU A 49 -7.62 6.54 7.72
CA GLU A 49 -7.18 7.02 9.04
C GLU A 49 -5.68 6.84 9.31
N ASN A 50 -5.05 5.81 8.74
CA ASN A 50 -3.66 5.45 9.04
C ASN A 50 -2.70 5.54 7.86
N THR A 51 -3.21 5.63 6.64
CA THR A 51 -2.45 5.66 5.39
C THR A 51 -3.33 6.22 4.28
N TYR A 52 -2.80 6.43 3.10
CA TYR A 52 -3.63 6.67 1.92
C TYR A 52 -3.32 5.66 0.80
N LEU A 53 -4.30 5.44 -0.06
CA LEU A 53 -4.13 4.72 -1.30
C LEU A 53 -3.82 5.72 -2.41
N GLU A 54 -2.80 5.46 -3.18
CA GLU A 54 -2.46 6.14 -4.43
C GLU A 54 -2.78 5.25 -5.63
N LEU A 55 -3.64 5.71 -6.51
CA LEU A 55 -3.78 5.19 -7.86
C LEU A 55 -2.83 6.00 -8.75
N LEU A 56 -1.86 5.35 -9.38
CA LEU A 56 -0.81 5.98 -10.17
C LEU A 56 -0.91 5.54 -11.63
N SER A 57 -1.00 6.51 -12.55
CA SER A 57 -1.17 6.27 -13.99
C SER A 57 -0.16 7.07 -14.82
N PRO A 58 0.31 6.56 -15.97
CA PRO A 58 1.02 7.38 -16.94
C PRO A 58 0.07 8.37 -17.59
N CYS A 59 0.49 9.60 -17.85
CA CYS A 59 -0.33 10.60 -18.54
C CYS A 59 0.40 11.35 -19.67
N ASP A 60 1.67 11.71 -19.49
CA ASP A 60 2.48 12.44 -20.43
C ASP A 60 3.86 11.75 -20.61
N ALA A 61 4.70 12.23 -21.51
CA ALA A 61 6.07 11.72 -21.64
C ALA A 61 6.91 12.09 -20.41
N GLY A 62 7.66 11.13 -19.87
CA GLY A 62 8.54 11.36 -18.73
C GLY A 62 9.09 10.08 -18.11
N PRO A 63 10.12 10.18 -17.26
CA PRO A 63 10.76 9.00 -16.67
C PRO A 63 9.81 8.22 -15.75
N GLY A 64 8.87 8.87 -15.08
CA GLY A 64 7.85 8.20 -14.28
C GLY A 64 6.87 7.42 -15.14
N THR A 65 6.47 7.96 -16.29
CA THR A 65 5.63 7.24 -17.26
C THR A 65 6.33 5.99 -17.80
N GLU A 66 7.61 6.08 -18.16
CA GLU A 66 8.37 4.91 -18.59
C GLU A 66 8.41 3.83 -17.51
N PHE A 67 8.67 4.24 -16.27
CA PHE A 67 8.67 3.35 -15.12
C PHE A 67 7.30 2.69 -14.87
N VAL A 68 6.20 3.47 -14.82
CA VAL A 68 4.85 2.93 -14.61
C VAL A 68 4.44 2.02 -15.76
N ASN A 69 4.76 2.37 -17.00
CA ASN A 69 4.51 1.52 -18.17
C ASN A 69 5.27 0.18 -18.08
N SER A 70 6.51 0.18 -17.56
CA SER A 70 7.25 -1.07 -17.35
C SER A 70 6.56 -1.98 -16.33
N LEU A 71 6.02 -1.44 -15.24
CA LEU A 71 5.24 -2.19 -14.26
C LEU A 71 3.96 -2.76 -14.87
N LEU A 72 3.21 -1.92 -15.60
CA LEU A 72 1.96 -2.31 -16.25
C LEU A 72 2.15 -3.34 -17.36
N ALA A 73 3.29 -3.35 -18.05
CA ALA A 73 3.61 -4.32 -19.11
C ALA A 73 3.74 -5.75 -18.55
N VAL A 74 4.16 -5.91 -17.30
CA VAL A 74 4.37 -7.21 -16.67
C VAL A 74 3.06 -7.82 -16.15
N LYS A 75 2.23 -7.03 -15.46
CA LYS A 75 1.07 -7.55 -14.71
C LYS A 75 -0.26 -6.86 -15.05
N GLY A 76 -0.27 -5.83 -15.90
CA GLY A 76 -1.43 -4.95 -16.04
C GLY A 76 -1.62 -4.11 -14.76
N ASP A 77 -2.84 -3.72 -14.45
CA ASP A 77 -3.15 -3.03 -13.20
C ASP A 77 -2.84 -3.96 -12.01
N HIS A 78 -2.09 -3.47 -11.02
CA HIS A 78 -1.69 -4.28 -9.86
C HIS A 78 -1.18 -3.44 -8.69
N LEU A 79 -1.05 -4.07 -7.52
CA LEU A 79 -0.36 -3.52 -6.34
C LEU A 79 1.13 -3.37 -6.65
N ALA A 80 1.57 -2.14 -6.89
CA ALA A 80 2.88 -1.84 -7.44
C ALA A 80 3.90 -1.43 -6.38
N GLY A 81 3.50 -0.72 -5.31
CA GLY A 81 4.48 -0.17 -4.39
C GLY A 81 3.99 0.14 -2.98
N ILE A 82 4.95 0.37 -2.10
CA ILE A 82 4.75 0.83 -0.72
C ILE A 82 5.71 1.97 -0.44
N ALA A 83 5.18 3.10 0.04
CA ALA A 83 5.99 4.15 0.62
C ALA A 83 6.06 4.01 2.15
N LEU A 84 7.26 3.97 2.68
CA LEU A 84 7.53 3.88 4.11
C LEU A 84 7.80 5.28 4.67
N GLY A 85 6.97 5.71 5.62
CA GLY A 85 7.05 7.03 6.22
C GLY A 85 8.15 7.17 7.27
N THR A 86 8.85 8.30 7.26
CA THR A 86 9.82 8.65 8.32
C THR A 86 9.61 10.08 8.82
N LYS A 87 9.96 10.31 10.08
CA LYS A 87 9.96 11.67 10.67
C LYS A 87 11.25 12.45 10.34
N ASN A 88 12.35 11.75 10.03
CA ASN A 88 13.64 12.35 9.73
C ASN A 88 14.35 11.57 8.62
N ILE A 89 14.26 12.07 7.39
CA ILE A 89 14.82 11.39 6.23
C ILE A 89 16.34 11.55 6.14
N GLU A 90 16.88 12.64 6.67
CA GLU A 90 18.30 12.92 6.75
C GLU A 90 18.99 11.88 7.67
N GLU A 91 18.41 11.62 8.83
CA GLU A 91 18.89 10.57 9.76
C GLU A 91 18.83 9.18 9.12
N VAL A 92 17.76 8.89 8.35
CA VAL A 92 17.66 7.61 7.63
C VAL A 92 18.79 7.45 6.63
N LYS A 93 19.09 8.50 5.82
CA LYS A 93 20.22 8.52 4.88
C LYS A 93 21.55 8.26 5.61
N GLU A 94 21.81 8.97 6.70
CA GLU A 94 23.06 8.82 7.48
C GLU A 94 23.23 7.39 8.00
N VAL A 95 22.17 6.80 8.56
CA VAL A 95 22.21 5.42 9.09
C VAL A 95 22.45 4.42 7.97
N LEU A 96 21.71 4.50 6.86
CA LEU A 96 21.87 3.57 5.75
C LEU A 96 23.26 3.68 5.12
N ASN A 97 23.78 4.89 4.90
CA ASN A 97 25.13 5.09 4.34
C ASN A 97 26.23 4.58 5.28
N LYS A 98 26.06 4.75 6.60
CA LYS A 98 26.99 4.20 7.61
C LYS A 98 26.99 2.67 7.61
N ASP A 99 25.84 2.05 7.34
CA ASP A 99 25.68 0.60 7.24
C ASP A 99 26.12 0.06 5.85
N GLY A 100 26.67 0.91 4.98
CA GLY A 100 27.25 0.54 3.68
C GLY A 100 26.28 0.56 2.50
N TYR A 101 25.06 1.12 2.67
CA TYR A 101 24.10 1.29 1.59
C TYR A 101 24.22 2.70 1.01
N GLU A 102 24.62 2.80 -0.26
CA GLU A 102 24.70 4.09 -0.95
C GLU A 102 23.29 4.58 -1.32
N VAL A 103 22.76 5.54 -0.54
CA VAL A 103 21.44 6.12 -0.79
C VAL A 103 21.50 7.64 -0.82
N GLU A 104 20.68 8.23 -1.71
CA GLU A 104 20.56 9.67 -1.88
C GLU A 104 19.13 10.15 -1.65
N ILE A 105 19.00 11.40 -1.16
CA ILE A 105 17.71 12.05 -1.01
C ILE A 105 17.36 12.75 -2.32
N SER A 106 16.21 12.41 -2.89
CA SER A 106 15.57 13.14 -3.98
C SER A 106 14.36 13.91 -3.49
N SER A 107 13.90 14.89 -4.26
CA SER A 107 12.69 15.67 -3.97
C SER A 107 11.63 15.40 -5.01
N GLY A 108 10.37 15.41 -4.60
CA GLY A 108 9.22 15.31 -5.47
C GLY A 108 8.19 16.39 -5.18
N GLU A 109 7.41 16.72 -6.20
CA GLU A 109 6.33 17.67 -6.14
C GLU A 109 5.13 17.17 -6.94
N ALA A 110 3.92 17.48 -6.47
CA ALA A 110 2.69 17.29 -7.22
C ALA A 110 1.79 18.50 -7.08
N THR A 111 1.06 18.81 -8.16
CA THR A 111 0.10 19.91 -8.21
C THR A 111 -1.31 19.36 -8.33
N SER A 112 -2.22 19.85 -7.48
CA SER A 112 -3.64 19.50 -7.51
C SER A 112 -4.32 20.05 -8.75
N GLU A 113 -5.05 19.21 -9.48
CA GLU A 113 -5.88 19.63 -10.62
C GLU A 113 -7.07 20.49 -10.18
N ARG A 114 -7.55 20.32 -8.94
CA ARG A 114 -8.76 20.98 -8.44
C ARG A 114 -8.53 22.44 -8.05
N ASP A 115 -7.43 22.73 -7.34
CA ASP A 115 -7.23 24.03 -6.69
C ASP A 115 -5.79 24.56 -6.81
N GLY A 116 -4.94 23.90 -7.59
CA GLY A 116 -3.55 24.29 -7.84
C GLY A 116 -2.63 24.20 -6.61
N LYS A 117 -3.10 23.60 -5.51
CA LYS A 117 -2.25 23.40 -4.33
C LYS A 117 -1.09 22.48 -4.65
N ILE A 118 0.03 22.72 -3.98
CA ILE A 118 1.26 22.00 -4.17
C ILE A 118 1.52 21.14 -2.94
N ARG A 119 1.93 19.89 -3.17
CA ARG A 119 2.51 18.98 -2.18
C ARG A 119 3.96 18.72 -2.53
N ARG A 120 4.85 18.74 -1.53
CA ARG A 120 6.27 18.44 -1.68
C ARG A 120 6.71 17.40 -0.68
N TRP A 121 7.65 16.58 -1.09
CA TRP A 121 8.24 15.54 -0.27
C TRP A 121 9.70 15.30 -0.62
N LYS A 122 10.38 14.58 0.25
CA LYS A 122 11.70 14.01 0.01
C LYS A 122 11.60 12.50 -0.02
N ASN A 123 12.34 11.83 -0.89
CA ASN A 123 12.39 10.38 -1.04
C ASN A 123 13.81 9.85 -0.87
N ILE A 124 13.90 8.59 -0.40
CA ILE A 124 15.06 7.74 -0.61
C ILE A 124 14.56 6.51 -1.35
N PHE A 125 14.99 6.35 -2.62
CA PHE A 125 14.82 5.11 -3.34
C PHE A 125 15.84 4.10 -2.85
N LEU A 126 15.37 2.90 -2.51
CA LEU A 126 16.16 1.88 -1.88
C LEU A 126 16.87 1.00 -2.92
N PRO A 127 18.14 0.61 -2.71
CA PRO A 127 18.80 -0.38 -3.55
C PRO A 127 18.09 -1.74 -3.44
N SER A 128 18.25 -2.60 -4.45
CA SER A 128 17.60 -3.94 -4.49
C SER A 128 17.90 -4.80 -3.28
N SER A 129 19.10 -4.66 -2.69
CA SER A 129 19.48 -5.35 -1.45
C SER A 129 18.61 -4.97 -0.24
N LEU A 130 17.97 -3.81 -0.24
CA LEU A 130 17.07 -3.33 0.82
C LEU A 130 15.59 -3.42 0.41
N SER A 131 15.26 -3.09 -0.84
CA SER A 131 13.88 -3.15 -1.35
C SER A 131 13.45 -4.58 -1.72
N ARG A 132 14.41 -5.51 -1.89
CA ARG A 132 14.19 -6.88 -2.38
C ARG A 132 13.52 -6.89 -3.75
N GLU A 133 13.92 -5.95 -4.60
CA GLU A 133 13.38 -5.71 -5.95
C GLU A 133 11.91 -5.25 -6.00
N LEU A 134 11.28 -5.04 -4.85
CA LEU A 134 9.96 -4.42 -4.76
C LEU A 134 10.09 -2.89 -4.92
N PHE A 135 9.06 -2.25 -5.49
CA PHE A 135 8.99 -0.80 -5.51
C PHE A 135 8.63 -0.27 -4.11
N ILE A 136 9.66 -0.20 -3.27
CA ILE A 136 9.56 0.31 -1.89
C ILE A 136 10.56 1.45 -1.75
N PHE A 137 10.09 2.58 -1.24
CA PHE A 137 10.91 3.75 -0.97
C PHE A 137 10.53 4.40 0.36
N ILE A 138 11.41 5.26 0.86
CA ILE A 138 11.19 5.99 2.10
C ILE A 138 10.79 7.42 1.76
N ILE A 139 9.79 7.97 2.45
CA ILE A 139 9.22 9.29 2.18
C ILE A 139 9.09 10.13 3.45
N LYS A 140 9.28 11.44 3.28
CA LYS A 140 8.94 12.48 4.26
C LYS A 140 8.27 13.65 3.55
N HIS A 141 7.01 13.89 3.86
CA HIS A 141 6.30 15.07 3.37
C HIS A 141 6.86 16.34 4.00
N THR A 142 7.05 17.38 3.18
CA THR A 142 7.63 18.67 3.59
C THR A 142 6.65 19.82 3.44
N VAL A 143 5.74 19.76 2.46
CA VAL A 143 4.70 20.77 2.19
C VAL A 143 3.39 20.09 1.81
N GLY A 144 2.30 20.62 2.33
CA GLY A 144 0.94 20.15 2.06
C GLY A 144 0.57 18.88 2.85
N SER A 145 -0.70 18.79 3.21
CA SER A 145 -1.30 17.61 3.83
C SER A 145 -2.57 17.23 3.08
N LEU A 146 -2.94 15.95 3.13
CA LEU A 146 -4.22 15.51 2.60
C LEU A 146 -5.35 15.88 3.57
N PRO A 147 -6.51 16.35 3.05
CA PRO A 147 -7.67 16.56 3.90
C PRO A 147 -8.13 15.26 4.54
N LYS A 148 -8.60 15.35 5.77
CA LYS A 148 -9.20 14.19 6.45
C LYS A 148 -10.52 13.83 5.80
N ASN A 149 -10.83 12.55 5.79
CA ASN A 149 -12.14 12.09 5.39
C ASN A 149 -13.12 12.26 6.55
N GLU A 150 -14.10 13.15 6.39
CA GLU A 150 -15.11 13.46 7.41
C GLU A 150 -16.36 12.58 7.33
N ASN A 151 -16.46 11.70 6.31
CA ASN A 151 -17.57 10.76 6.18
C ASN A 151 -17.64 9.84 7.42
N GLN A 152 -18.80 9.72 8.07
CA GLN A 152 -19.04 8.91 9.26
C GLN A 152 -19.80 7.60 8.96
N ASP A 153 -20.00 7.26 7.69
CA ASP A 153 -20.67 6.03 7.29
C ASP A 153 -19.88 4.79 7.73
N ALA A 154 -20.50 3.93 8.53
CA ALA A 154 -19.89 2.69 9.03
C ALA A 154 -19.57 1.66 7.94
N SER A 155 -20.17 1.82 6.75
CA SER A 155 -19.93 0.96 5.58
C SER A 155 -18.65 1.30 4.82
N LYS A 156 -18.07 2.49 5.06
CA LYS A 156 -16.83 2.91 4.39
C LYS A 156 -15.63 2.16 4.94
N VAL A 157 -14.57 2.11 4.13
CA VAL A 157 -13.25 1.70 4.62
C VAL A 157 -12.75 2.76 5.60
N LYS A 158 -12.30 2.29 6.76
CA LYS A 158 -11.75 3.10 7.84
C LYS A 158 -10.24 3.26 7.69
N LYS A 159 -9.55 2.13 7.57
CA LYS A 159 -8.09 2.08 7.48
C LYS A 159 -7.60 0.85 6.73
N LEU A 160 -6.34 0.86 6.34
CA LEU A 160 -5.63 -0.33 5.90
C LEU A 160 -5.26 -1.17 7.13
N ASP A 161 -5.79 -2.38 7.24
CA ASP A 161 -5.41 -3.32 8.29
C ASP A 161 -4.01 -3.89 8.01
N HIS A 162 -3.82 -4.47 6.82
CA HIS A 162 -2.53 -4.97 6.39
C HIS A 162 -2.33 -4.95 4.87
N VAL A 163 -1.07 -4.88 4.48
CA VAL A 163 -0.58 -5.19 3.14
C VAL A 163 0.17 -6.52 3.19
N VAL A 164 -0.01 -7.37 2.18
CA VAL A 164 0.58 -8.71 2.12
C VAL A 164 1.72 -8.74 1.12
N ILE A 165 2.84 -9.31 1.53
CA ILE A 165 4.01 -9.58 0.70
C ILE A 165 4.31 -11.08 0.73
N ASN A 166 4.42 -11.71 -0.42
CA ASN A 166 4.91 -13.08 -0.54
C ASN A 166 6.42 -13.09 -0.73
N THR A 167 7.12 -13.99 -0.04
CA THR A 167 8.58 -14.17 -0.11
C THR A 167 8.98 -15.62 -0.06
N GLN A 168 10.18 -15.94 -0.52
CA GLN A 168 10.81 -17.24 -0.27
C GLN A 168 11.81 -17.22 0.88
N ASP A 169 12.16 -16.05 1.39
CA ASP A 169 13.19 -15.85 2.40
C ASP A 169 12.71 -14.89 3.51
N ALA A 170 11.95 -15.46 4.46
CA ALA A 170 11.44 -14.76 5.61
C ALA A 170 12.54 -14.26 6.56
N ASP A 171 13.67 -14.96 6.66
CA ASP A 171 14.76 -14.57 7.56
C ASP A 171 15.48 -13.30 7.07
N ASN A 172 15.70 -13.18 5.76
CA ASN A 172 16.24 -11.95 5.20
C ASN A 172 15.21 -10.79 5.33
N PHE A 173 13.90 -11.07 5.21
CA PHE A 173 12.87 -10.08 5.52
C PHE A 173 12.98 -9.57 6.95
N ILE A 174 13.20 -10.44 7.93
CA ILE A 174 13.40 -10.05 9.33
C ILE A 174 14.64 -9.16 9.47
N SER A 175 15.75 -9.54 8.85
CA SER A 175 17.00 -8.77 8.90
C SER A 175 16.83 -7.35 8.36
N ILE A 176 16.10 -7.17 7.26
CA ILE A 176 15.87 -5.85 6.67
C ILE A 176 14.83 -5.06 7.50
N TYR A 177 13.64 -5.61 7.69
CA TYR A 177 12.52 -4.85 8.26
C TYR A 177 12.68 -4.59 9.75
N ARG A 178 13.13 -5.59 10.54
CA ARG A 178 13.36 -5.43 11.97
C ARG A 178 14.70 -4.74 12.26
N ASP A 179 15.79 -5.23 11.63
CA ASP A 179 17.13 -4.86 12.08
C ASP A 179 17.65 -3.59 11.38
N ILE A 180 17.27 -3.34 10.11
CA ILE A 180 17.68 -2.12 9.40
C ILE A 180 16.59 -1.04 9.49
N TYR A 181 15.36 -1.32 9.07
CA TYR A 181 14.28 -0.33 9.10
C TYR A 181 13.74 -0.03 10.49
N LYS A 182 14.05 -0.87 11.48
CA LYS A 182 13.58 -0.77 12.88
C LYS A 182 12.07 -0.86 13.01
N ILE A 183 11.41 -1.60 12.12
CA ILE A 183 9.99 -1.91 12.21
C ILE A 183 9.80 -3.10 13.16
N ARG A 184 8.89 -2.98 14.12
CA ARG A 184 8.66 -4.00 15.13
C ARG A 184 8.07 -5.28 14.51
N LEU A 185 8.77 -6.40 14.62
CA LEU A 185 8.22 -7.74 14.37
C LEU A 185 7.29 -8.09 15.54
N ALA A 186 5.98 -8.06 15.29
CA ALA A 186 4.95 -8.30 16.31
C ALA A 186 4.64 -9.79 16.50
N LEU A 187 4.75 -10.58 15.42
CA LEU A 187 4.52 -12.02 15.44
C LEU A 187 5.34 -12.69 14.33
N ASP A 188 5.90 -13.85 14.65
CA ASP A 188 6.50 -14.80 13.73
C ASP A 188 5.88 -16.16 14.06
N LYS A 189 5.11 -16.74 13.13
CA LYS A 189 4.34 -17.94 13.40
C LYS A 189 4.21 -18.81 12.15
N THR A 190 4.42 -20.11 12.30
CA THR A 190 4.02 -21.08 11.27
C THR A 190 2.56 -21.48 11.45
N ILE A 191 1.80 -21.41 10.35
CA ILE A 191 0.41 -21.87 10.28
C ILE A 191 0.42 -23.32 9.79
N GLU A 192 0.25 -24.26 10.70
CA GLU A 192 0.43 -25.70 10.47
C GLU A 192 -0.37 -26.26 9.29
N HIS A 193 -1.66 -25.91 9.19
CA HIS A 193 -2.53 -26.42 8.13
C HIS A 193 -2.20 -25.89 6.73
N TRP A 194 -1.49 -24.73 6.64
CA TRP A 194 -1.00 -24.17 5.39
C TRP A 194 0.48 -24.50 5.15
N LYS A 195 1.18 -24.97 6.19
CA LYS A 195 2.64 -25.18 6.19
C LYS A 195 3.41 -23.93 5.75
N ARG A 196 2.90 -22.73 6.14
CA ARG A 196 3.50 -21.45 5.79
C ARG A 196 3.88 -20.67 7.03
N ARG A 197 5.09 -20.12 7.03
CA ARG A 197 5.53 -19.16 8.04
C ARG A 197 5.02 -17.79 7.66
N MET A 198 4.48 -17.08 8.64
CA MET A 198 3.93 -15.75 8.49
C MET A 198 4.59 -14.80 9.49
N LEU A 199 5.05 -13.66 8.98
CA LEU A 199 5.62 -12.59 9.78
C LEU A 199 4.66 -11.40 9.78
N PHE A 200 4.54 -10.74 10.92
CA PHE A 200 3.69 -9.56 11.06
C PHE A 200 4.53 -8.40 11.61
N PHE A 201 4.87 -7.46 10.74
CA PHE A 201 5.59 -6.25 11.10
C PHE A 201 4.60 -5.11 11.36
N ARG A 202 4.75 -4.43 12.49
CA ARG A 202 3.85 -3.35 12.89
C ARG A 202 4.49 -2.00 12.63
N ALA A 203 4.01 -1.30 11.61
CA ALA A 203 4.39 0.06 11.26
C ALA A 203 3.23 1.02 11.60
N ASN A 204 3.27 1.63 12.80
CA ASN A 204 2.17 2.42 13.35
C ASN A 204 0.87 1.59 13.44
N ALA A 205 -0.23 2.06 12.85
CA ALA A 205 -1.53 1.38 12.85
C ALA A 205 -1.72 0.38 11.70
N THR A 206 -0.69 0.16 10.86
CA THR A 206 -0.72 -0.75 9.72
C THR A 206 0.16 -1.96 9.97
N THR A 207 -0.24 -3.12 9.49
CA THR A 207 0.59 -4.34 9.50
C THR A 207 1.14 -4.60 8.10
N ILE A 208 2.44 -4.92 8.01
CA ILE A 208 3.02 -5.56 6.84
C ILE A 208 3.05 -7.04 7.16
N GLU A 209 2.22 -7.81 6.47
CA GLU A 209 2.12 -9.26 6.59
C GLU A 209 3.01 -9.90 5.53
N VAL A 210 3.92 -10.76 5.93
CA VAL A 210 4.82 -11.47 5.03
C VAL A 210 4.53 -12.96 5.10
N ILE A 211 4.25 -13.56 3.95
CA ILE A 211 3.95 -14.99 3.83
C ILE A 211 5.12 -15.68 3.14
N GLU A 212 5.72 -16.65 3.80
CA GLU A 212 6.80 -17.46 3.23
C GLU A 212 6.24 -18.59 2.36
N GLU A 213 6.57 -18.56 1.07
CA GLU A 213 6.15 -19.53 0.04
C GLU A 213 7.36 -20.28 -0.56
N LYS A 214 7.92 -21.22 0.19
CA LYS A 214 9.14 -21.98 -0.23
C LYS A 214 8.99 -22.75 -1.53
N ASP A 215 7.77 -23.15 -1.88
CA ASP A 215 7.49 -23.98 -3.05
C ASP A 215 7.25 -23.18 -4.35
N LYS A 216 7.31 -21.85 -4.29
CA LYS A 216 7.11 -20.98 -5.46
C LYS A 216 8.32 -21.11 -6.40
N LYS A 217 8.09 -21.29 -7.72
CA LYS A 217 9.18 -21.45 -8.71
C LYS A 217 9.96 -20.16 -8.95
N GLU A 218 9.35 -19.01 -8.74
CA GLU A 218 9.96 -17.70 -8.90
C GLU A 218 10.51 -17.22 -7.57
N SER A 219 11.78 -16.84 -7.54
CA SER A 219 12.48 -16.42 -6.31
C SER A 219 12.18 -14.98 -5.89
N ALA A 220 11.47 -14.22 -6.71
CA ALA A 220 11.19 -12.81 -6.42
C ALA A 220 10.11 -12.63 -5.37
N ASP A 221 10.31 -11.65 -4.50
CA ASP A 221 9.26 -11.17 -3.61
C ASP A 221 8.12 -10.52 -4.40
N GLU A 222 6.92 -10.55 -3.86
CA GLU A 222 5.73 -10.02 -4.53
C GLU A 222 4.83 -9.26 -3.58
N LEU A 223 4.48 -8.04 -3.93
CA LEU A 223 3.34 -7.33 -3.33
C LEU A 223 2.07 -8.04 -3.79
N TRP A 224 1.34 -8.66 -2.85
CA TRP A 224 0.28 -9.59 -3.22
C TRP A 224 -1.12 -9.00 -3.03
N GLY A 225 -1.45 -8.45 -1.86
CA GLY A 225 -2.82 -8.07 -1.60
C GLY A 225 -3.00 -7.09 -0.44
N LEU A 226 -4.25 -6.67 -0.24
CA LEU A 226 -4.64 -5.66 0.75
C LEU A 226 -5.81 -6.15 1.60
N ALA A 227 -5.81 -5.81 2.88
CA ALA A 227 -6.97 -5.95 3.75
C ALA A 227 -7.40 -4.58 4.30
N TRP A 228 -8.67 -4.24 4.08
CA TRP A 228 -9.26 -2.98 4.51
C TRP A 228 -10.18 -3.20 5.71
N GLU A 229 -9.95 -2.45 6.78
CA GLU A 229 -10.81 -2.48 7.96
C GLU A 229 -12.04 -1.60 7.77
N VAL A 230 -13.19 -2.12 8.17
CA VAL A 230 -14.49 -1.44 8.21
C VAL A 230 -15.08 -1.54 9.60
N ASP A 231 -15.97 -0.61 9.97
CA ASP A 231 -16.68 -0.66 11.26
C ASP A 231 -17.88 -1.62 11.22
N SER A 232 -18.49 -1.85 10.03
CA SER A 232 -19.56 -2.83 9.80
C SER A 232 -19.33 -3.55 8.47
N ILE A 233 -18.91 -4.80 8.50
CA ILE A 233 -18.69 -5.60 7.30
C ILE A 233 -20.00 -5.96 6.59
N GLU A 234 -21.11 -6.08 7.34
CA GLU A 234 -22.43 -6.32 6.77
C GLU A 234 -22.87 -5.12 5.90
N ASP A 235 -22.75 -3.90 6.42
CA ASP A 235 -23.14 -2.70 5.69
C ASP A 235 -22.20 -2.41 4.54
N ALA A 236 -20.88 -2.62 4.72
CA ALA A 236 -19.90 -2.52 3.65
C ALA A 236 -20.21 -3.51 2.52
N ARG A 237 -20.54 -4.76 2.84
CA ARG A 237 -20.92 -5.76 1.85
C ARG A 237 -22.23 -5.39 1.14
N LYS A 238 -23.26 -4.91 1.84
CA LYS A 238 -24.50 -4.42 1.22
C LYS A 238 -24.22 -3.28 0.24
N ARG A 239 -23.43 -2.30 0.63
CA ARG A 239 -23.00 -1.17 -0.23
C ARG A 239 -22.28 -1.67 -1.48
N LEU A 240 -21.31 -2.57 -1.34
CA LEU A 240 -20.57 -3.12 -2.48
C LEU A 240 -21.47 -3.86 -3.45
N VAL A 241 -22.34 -4.75 -2.97
CA VAL A 241 -23.29 -5.51 -3.81
C VAL A 241 -24.26 -4.57 -4.52
N SER A 242 -24.78 -3.52 -3.86
CA SER A 242 -25.66 -2.53 -4.49
C SER A 242 -24.96 -1.70 -5.58
N ASN A 243 -23.63 -1.62 -5.55
CA ASN A 243 -22.79 -1.00 -6.58
C ASN A 243 -22.24 -2.00 -7.62
N ASN A 244 -22.83 -3.21 -7.70
CA ASN A 244 -22.44 -4.29 -8.62
C ASN A 244 -21.00 -4.77 -8.41
N VAL A 245 -20.45 -4.65 -7.22
CA VAL A 245 -19.14 -5.23 -6.84
C VAL A 245 -19.37 -6.66 -6.35
N GLU A 246 -18.65 -7.61 -6.94
CA GLU A 246 -18.71 -9.01 -6.50
C GLU A 246 -17.95 -9.19 -5.19
N VAL A 247 -18.67 -9.69 -4.14
CA VAL A 247 -18.12 -9.90 -2.79
C VAL A 247 -18.61 -11.25 -2.27
N THR A 248 -17.70 -12.03 -1.69
CA THR A 248 -18.04 -13.30 -1.05
C THR A 248 -18.99 -13.14 0.14
N PRO A 249 -19.68 -14.21 0.57
CA PRO A 249 -20.32 -14.22 1.87
C PRO A 249 -19.34 -13.89 3.01
N ILE A 250 -19.85 -13.27 4.05
CA ILE A 250 -19.09 -12.98 5.27
C ILE A 250 -18.80 -14.31 5.98
N LYS A 251 -17.59 -14.45 6.52
CA LYS A 251 -17.16 -15.60 7.32
C LYS A 251 -16.25 -15.16 8.45
N GLU A 252 -16.04 -16.04 9.43
CA GLU A 252 -15.02 -15.82 10.44
C GLU A 252 -13.61 -15.77 9.81
N GLY A 253 -12.82 -14.82 10.28
CA GLY A 253 -11.42 -14.68 9.86
C GLY A 253 -10.52 -15.68 10.62
N LEU A 254 -9.28 -15.83 10.15
CA LEU A 254 -8.27 -16.66 10.81
C LEU A 254 -7.91 -16.15 12.22
N LYS A 255 -7.93 -14.86 12.41
CA LYS A 255 -7.76 -14.23 13.70
C LYS A 255 -9.10 -14.29 14.43
N LYS A 256 -9.10 -14.91 15.60
CA LYS A 256 -10.31 -14.96 16.47
C LYS A 256 -10.85 -13.56 16.72
N GLY A 257 -12.17 -13.39 16.63
CA GLY A 257 -12.83 -12.11 16.81
C GLY A 257 -12.75 -11.22 15.59
N THR A 258 -12.60 -11.79 14.39
CA THR A 258 -12.68 -11.04 13.13
C THR A 258 -13.71 -11.67 12.19
N LEU A 259 -14.37 -10.81 11.41
CA LEU A 259 -15.18 -11.20 10.25
C LEU A 259 -14.49 -10.72 8.99
N VAL A 260 -14.57 -11.51 7.91
CA VAL A 260 -13.93 -11.20 6.64
C VAL A 260 -14.84 -11.48 5.45
N ALA A 261 -14.65 -10.71 4.38
CA ALA A 261 -15.23 -10.96 3.06
C ALA A 261 -14.22 -10.58 1.96
N THR A 262 -14.13 -11.37 0.90
CA THR A 262 -13.22 -11.11 -0.22
C THR A 262 -13.93 -10.34 -1.32
N ILE A 263 -13.36 -9.24 -1.77
CA ILE A 263 -13.81 -8.49 -2.95
C ILE A 263 -13.22 -9.16 -4.20
N LYS A 264 -14.06 -9.46 -5.19
CA LYS A 264 -13.69 -10.26 -6.38
C LYS A 264 -13.61 -9.45 -7.67
N SER A 265 -14.15 -8.24 -7.70
CA SER A 265 -14.17 -7.37 -8.89
C SER A 265 -13.82 -5.93 -8.52
N HIS A 266 -13.50 -5.09 -9.50
CA HIS A 266 -13.19 -3.66 -9.36
C HIS A 266 -11.89 -3.35 -8.59
N THR A 267 -11.02 -4.34 -8.38
CA THR A 267 -9.83 -4.23 -7.51
C THR A 267 -8.53 -3.93 -8.25
N CYS A 268 -8.58 -3.63 -9.55
CA CYS A 268 -7.36 -3.50 -10.37
C CYS A 268 -6.42 -4.72 -10.23
N ASN A 269 -6.99 -5.93 -10.26
CA ASN A 269 -6.31 -7.22 -10.07
C ASN A 269 -5.64 -7.42 -8.69
N VAL A 270 -5.88 -6.55 -7.72
CA VAL A 270 -5.32 -6.69 -6.38
C VAL A 270 -6.21 -7.58 -5.52
N PRO A 271 -5.73 -8.73 -5.02
CA PRO A 271 -6.45 -9.53 -4.03
C PRO A 271 -6.83 -8.66 -2.83
N THR A 272 -8.14 -8.53 -2.58
CA THR A 272 -8.65 -7.54 -1.63
C THR A 272 -9.60 -8.18 -0.62
N LEU A 273 -9.32 -7.98 0.66
CA LEU A 273 -10.12 -8.45 1.79
C LEU A 273 -10.75 -7.27 2.52
N LEU A 274 -12.01 -7.42 2.91
CA LEU A 274 -12.60 -6.62 3.99
C LEU A 274 -12.45 -7.36 5.31
N ILE A 275 -12.18 -6.62 6.37
CA ILE A 275 -12.06 -7.14 7.73
C ILE A 275 -12.78 -6.23 8.73
N GLU A 276 -13.54 -6.84 9.64
CA GLU A 276 -14.08 -6.21 10.83
C GLU A 276 -13.48 -6.87 12.06
N HIS A 277 -13.00 -6.08 13.02
CA HIS A 277 -12.56 -6.54 14.32
C HIS A 277 -13.72 -6.43 15.31
N LEU A 278 -14.26 -7.58 15.74
CA LEU A 278 -15.33 -7.62 16.75
C LEU A 278 -14.78 -7.14 18.10
N LYS A 279 -15.57 -6.32 18.78
CA LYS A 279 -15.23 -5.76 20.11
C LYS A 279 -15.42 -6.79 21.22
#